data_7209b24e4a85f13fd3a34624f9aa3d8d
#
_entry.id   7209b24e4a85f13fd3a34624f9aa3d8d
#
_cell.length_a   1.000
_cell.length_b   1.000
_cell.length_c   1.000
_cell.angle_alpha   90.00
_cell.angle_beta   90.00
_cell.angle_gamma   90.00
#
_symmetry.space_group_name_H-M   'P 1'
#
loop_
_entity.id
_entity.type
_entity.pdbx_description
1 polymer ?
#
loop_
_entity_poly.entity_id
_entity_poly.type
_entity_poly.pdbx_seq_one_letter_code
_entity_poly.pdbx_strand_id
1 'polypeptide(L)' 'MKMITYDRLWQTMKQQGVSQYDLYTHYNVNRSQLNRLRHNENVEVNTIDKLCNILQCRVEDIME' A
#
# COMPACT_ATOMS: atom_id res chain seq x y z
N MET A 1 -13.42 17.43 6.45
CA MET A 1 -12.89 16.19 7.01
C MET A 1 -12.04 15.49 5.98
N LYS A 2 -10.80 15.16 6.33
CA LYS A 2 -9.91 14.49 5.39
C LYS A 2 -10.16 12.99 5.40
N MET A 3 -10.46 12.44 4.24
CA MET A 3 -10.46 10.99 4.06
C MET A 3 -9.05 10.53 3.73
N ILE A 4 -8.65 9.42 4.32
CA ILE A 4 -7.39 8.76 3.94
C ILE A 4 -7.61 8.11 2.58
N THR A 5 -6.73 8.37 1.63
CA THR A 5 -6.79 7.71 0.33
C THR A 5 -5.43 7.08 0.01
N TYR A 6 -5.46 6.03 -0.78
CA TYR A 6 -4.25 5.31 -1.18
C TYR A 6 -4.09 5.30 -2.71
N ASP A 7 -4.65 6.30 -3.37
CA ASP A 7 -4.57 6.40 -4.83
C ASP A 7 -3.12 6.44 -5.32
N ARG A 8 -2.28 7.14 -4.57
CA ARG A 8 -0.85 7.22 -4.89
C ARG A 8 -0.17 5.86 -4.80
N LEU A 9 -0.59 5.04 -3.84
CA LEU A 9 -0.07 3.69 -3.70
C LEU A 9 -0.35 2.87 -4.95
N TRP A 10 -1.61 2.90 -5.41
CA TRP A 10 -2.00 2.13 -6.60
C TRP A 10 -1.26 2.60 -7.84
N GLN A 11 -1.07 3.90 -7.99
CA GLN A 11 -0.31 4.48 -9.10
C GLN A 11 1.16 4.06 -9.05
N THR A 12 1.76 4.13 -7.88
CA THR A 12 3.17 3.74 -7.69
C THR A 12 3.36 2.27 -8.01
N MET A 13 2.45 1.42 -7.54
CA MET A 13 2.50 -0.01 -7.84
C MET A 13 2.39 -0.27 -9.33
N LYS A 14 1.50 0.42 -10.00
CA LYS A 14 1.31 0.28 -11.44
C LYS A 14 2.57 0.70 -12.21
N GLN A 15 3.20 1.78 -11.79
CA GLN A 15 4.43 2.26 -12.41
C GLN A 15 5.57 1.26 -12.27
N GLN A 16 5.60 0.54 -11.16
CA GLN A 16 6.66 -0.44 -10.88
C GLN A 16 6.31 -1.86 -11.32
N GLY A 17 5.10 -2.06 -11.82
CA GLY A 17 4.66 -3.38 -12.25
C GLY A 17 4.39 -4.34 -11.11
N VAL A 18 4.04 -3.83 -9.95
CA VAL A 18 3.71 -4.64 -8.77
C VAL A 18 2.20 -4.71 -8.63
N SER A 19 1.64 -5.92 -8.58
CA SER A 19 0.20 -6.11 -8.41
C SER A 19 -0.15 -6.35 -6.94
N GLN A 20 -1.45 -6.24 -6.62
CA GLN A 20 -1.93 -6.57 -5.28
C GLN A 20 -1.69 -8.05 -4.97
N TYR A 21 -1.83 -8.90 -5.96
CA TYR A 21 -1.55 -10.33 -5.84
C TYR A 21 -0.08 -10.54 -5.41
N ASP A 22 0.85 -9.80 -6.01
CA ASP A 22 2.27 -9.88 -5.67
C ASP A 22 2.51 -9.51 -4.20
N LEU A 23 1.77 -8.54 -3.69
CA LEU A 23 1.96 -8.09 -2.31
C LEU A 23 1.74 -9.21 -1.31
N TYR A 24 0.70 -10.01 -1.47
CA TYR A 24 0.44 -11.06 -0.49
C TYR A 24 1.07 -12.41 -0.85
N THR A 25 1.47 -12.62 -2.10
CA THR A 25 2.11 -13.88 -2.49
C THR A 25 3.63 -13.82 -2.40
N HIS A 26 4.23 -12.71 -2.80
CA HIS A 26 5.68 -12.57 -2.85
C HIS A 26 6.28 -11.76 -1.71
N TYR A 27 5.51 -10.86 -1.14
CA TYR A 27 6.01 -9.93 -0.13
C TYR A 27 5.38 -10.13 1.24
N ASN A 28 4.53 -11.12 1.40
CA ASN A 28 3.89 -11.47 2.68
C ASN A 28 3.08 -10.33 3.31
N VAL A 29 2.48 -9.48 2.50
CA VAL A 29 1.57 -8.46 3.01
C VAL A 29 0.27 -9.16 3.42
N ASN A 30 -0.20 -8.88 4.63
CA ASN A 30 -1.43 -9.48 5.16
C ASN A 30 -2.62 -9.06 4.31
N ARG A 31 -3.46 -10.03 3.92
CA ARG A 31 -4.66 -9.77 3.11
C ARG A 31 -5.64 -8.83 3.79
N SER A 32 -5.72 -8.93 5.11
CA SER A 32 -6.56 -8.08 5.94
C SER A 32 -6.16 -6.61 5.77
N GLN A 33 -4.85 -6.34 5.82
CA GLN A 33 -4.32 -5.00 5.63
C GLN A 33 -4.54 -4.52 4.20
N LEU A 34 -4.33 -5.40 3.23
CA LEU A 34 -4.56 -5.07 1.82
C LEU A 34 -6.02 -4.69 1.57
N ASN A 35 -6.95 -5.42 2.20
CA ASN A 35 -8.36 -5.13 2.10
C ASN A 35 -8.69 -3.74 2.67
N ARG A 36 -8.06 -3.38 3.77
CA ARG A 36 -8.22 -2.05 4.36
C ARG A 36 -7.71 -0.96 3.44
N LEU A 37 -6.60 -1.21 2.76
CA LEU A 37 -6.06 -0.28 1.77
C LEU A 37 -7.07 -0.04 0.64
N ARG A 38 -7.74 -1.10 0.18
CA ARG A 38 -8.76 -0.99 -0.87
C ARG A 38 -9.94 -0.15 -0.45
N HIS A 39 -10.26 -0.14 0.84
CA HIS A 39 -11.42 0.59 1.38
C HIS A 39 -11.03 1.92 2.02
N ASN A 40 -9.80 2.37 1.80
CA ASN A 40 -9.27 3.61 2.37
C ASN A 40 -9.42 3.67 3.89
N GLU A 41 -9.20 2.52 4.53
CA GLU A 41 -9.23 2.41 5.99
C GLU A 41 -7.82 2.51 6.55
N ASN A 42 -7.71 2.79 7.84
CA ASN A 42 -6.42 2.85 8.51
C ASN A 42 -5.77 1.47 8.52
N VAL A 43 -4.47 1.45 8.28
CA VAL A 43 -3.66 0.23 8.37
C VAL A 43 -2.55 0.45 9.39
N GLU A 44 -1.91 -0.65 9.79
CA GLU A 44 -0.81 -0.58 10.74
C GLU A 44 0.39 0.16 10.13
N VAL A 45 1.09 0.89 10.97
CA VAL A 45 2.33 1.58 10.57
C VAL A 45 3.32 0.60 9.95
N ASN A 46 3.38 -0.60 10.50
CA ASN A 46 4.21 -1.69 10.00
C ASN A 46 3.90 -2.02 8.53
N THR A 47 2.63 -2.00 8.18
CA THR A 47 2.19 -2.25 6.79
C THR A 47 2.67 -1.15 5.86
N ILE A 48 2.52 0.11 6.27
CA ILE A 48 2.98 1.26 5.50
C ILE A 48 4.50 1.19 5.30
N ASP A 49 5.24 0.90 6.36
CA ASP A 49 6.69 0.77 6.32
C ASP A 49 7.12 -0.34 5.36
N LYS A 50 6.44 -1.46 5.42
CA LYS A 50 6.69 -2.59 4.54
C LYS A 50 6.46 -2.23 3.07
N LEU A 51 5.37 -1.52 2.79
CA LEU A 51 5.07 -1.07 1.43
C LEU A 51 6.13 -0.10 0.92
N CYS A 52 6.59 0.82 1.77
CA CYS A 52 7.67 1.74 1.41
C CYS A 52 8.93 0.98 1.03
N ASN A 53 9.27 -0.06 1.78
CA ASN A 53 10.44 -0.87 1.50
C ASN A 53 10.29 -1.67 0.20
N ILE A 54 9.11 -2.25 -0.03
CA ILE A 54 8.83 -3.03 -1.24
C ILE A 54 8.93 -2.15 -2.48
N LEU A 55 8.33 -0.97 -2.43
CA LEU A 55 8.25 -0.06 -3.56
C LEU A 55 9.42 0.93 -3.60
N GLN A 56 10.27 0.92 -2.58
CA GLN A 56 11.40 1.85 -2.44
C GLN A 56 10.97 3.29 -2.64
N CYS A 57 9.93 3.67 -1.91
CA CYS A 57 9.34 4.99 -1.99
C CYS A 57 9.11 5.55 -0.59
N ARG A 58 8.61 6.76 -0.53
CA ARG A 58 8.30 7.44 0.73
C ARG A 58 6.82 7.27 1.08
N VAL A 59 6.49 7.54 2.34
CA VAL A 59 5.10 7.49 2.81
C VAL A 59 4.20 8.39 1.96
N GLU A 60 4.68 9.58 1.58
CA GLU A 60 3.91 10.51 0.76
C GLU A 60 3.64 10.00 -0.65
N ASP A 61 4.36 8.98 -1.10
CA ASP A 61 4.10 8.33 -2.39
C ASP A 61 3.03 7.24 -2.26
N ILE A 62 2.60 6.92 -1.05
CA ILE A 62 1.63 5.87 -0.75
C ILE A 62 0.29 6.48 -0.33
N MET A 63 0.32 7.46 0.56
CA MET A 63 -0.90 8.04 1.11
C MET A 63 -0.82 9.56 1.16
N GLU A 64 -1.96 10.16 1.06
CA GLU A 64 -2.09 11.62 1.18
C GLU A 64 -2.29 12.06 2.61
#